data_b6e088a6a2d124bec89db4316ffd34fe
#
_entry.id   b6e088a6a2d124bec89db4316ffd34fe
#
_cell.length_a   1.000
_cell.length_b   1.000
_cell.length_c   1.000
_cell.angle_alpha   90.00
_cell.angle_beta   90.00
_cell.angle_gamma   90.00
#
_symmetry.space_group_name_H-M   'P 1'
#
loop_
_entity.id
_entity.type
_entity.pdbx_description
1 polymer ?
#
loop_
_entity_poly.entity_id
_entity_poly.type
_entity_poly.pdbx_seq_one_letter_code
_entity_poly.pdbx_strand_id
1 'polypeptide(L)' 'MNCQRCNSDDKITTGSMFNTEMICLKCKEKEKKHETYEFARRVESDQVRSGNYNYEGIGLPDDLK' A
#
# COMPACT_ATOMS: atom_id res chain seq x y z
N MET A 1 1.63 15.87 6.77
CA MET A 1 2.49 14.68 6.58
C MET A 1 2.77 14.51 5.11
N ASN A 2 3.97 14.13 4.77
CA ASN A 2 4.33 13.96 3.36
C ASN A 2 4.10 12.53 2.90
N CYS A 3 3.63 12.39 1.66
CA CYS A 3 3.54 11.08 1.01
C CYS A 3 4.95 10.49 0.87
N GLN A 4 5.14 9.27 1.32
CA GLN A 4 6.46 8.61 1.24
C GLN A 4 6.81 8.11 -0.16
N ARG A 5 5.89 8.23 -1.09
CA ARG A 5 6.11 7.77 -2.47
C ARG A 5 6.33 8.92 -3.44
N CYS A 6 5.44 9.91 -3.47
CA CYS A 6 5.56 11.07 -4.37
C CYS A 6 6.05 12.32 -3.66
N ASN A 7 6.20 12.25 -2.35
CA ASN A 7 6.70 13.33 -1.50
C ASN A 7 5.85 14.60 -1.53
N SER A 8 4.58 14.49 -1.89
CA SER A 8 3.67 15.63 -1.82
C SER A 8 3.24 15.87 -0.37
N ASP A 9 3.00 17.13 -0.04
CA ASP A 9 2.57 17.53 1.30
C ASP A 9 1.04 17.48 1.38
N ASP A 10 0.52 16.30 1.71
CA ASP A 10 -0.91 16.09 1.85
C ASP A 10 -1.29 15.96 3.31
N LYS A 11 -2.46 16.51 3.66
CA LYS A 11 -2.96 16.44 5.03
C LYS A 11 -3.41 15.04 5.41
N ILE A 12 -3.81 14.25 4.43
CA ILE A 12 -4.33 12.90 4.63
C ILE A 12 -3.43 11.91 3.92
N THR A 13 -2.90 10.95 4.69
CA THR A 13 -2.14 9.83 4.14
C THR A 13 -2.78 8.53 4.59
N THR A 14 -2.55 7.47 3.83
CA THR A 14 -3.07 6.14 4.13
C THR A 14 -1.96 5.11 3.90
N GLY A 15 -2.11 3.94 4.51
CA GLY A 15 -1.14 2.88 4.34
C GLY A 15 -1.17 2.27 2.95
N SER A 16 0.02 1.99 2.41
CA SER A 16 0.13 1.29 1.13
C SER A 16 -0.31 -0.17 1.29
N MET A 17 -0.96 -0.71 0.26
CA MET A 17 -1.32 -2.13 0.24
C MET A 17 -0.12 -3.01 -0.11
N PHE A 18 0.90 -2.45 -0.75
CA PHE A 18 2.05 -3.23 -1.22
C PHE A 18 3.23 -3.22 -0.25
N ASN A 19 3.34 -2.19 0.58
CA ASN A 19 4.44 -2.07 1.55
C ASN A 19 3.99 -1.28 2.78
N THR A 20 4.94 -0.85 3.60
CA THR A 20 4.65 -0.15 4.85
C THR A 20 4.65 1.38 4.72
N GLU A 21 4.72 1.91 3.51
CA GLU A 21 4.75 3.36 3.31
C GLU A 21 3.39 4.01 3.59
N MET A 22 3.45 5.23 4.09
CA MET A 22 2.27 6.09 4.19
C MET A 22 2.21 6.97 2.95
N ILE A 23 1.14 6.88 2.20
CA ILE A 23 1.02 7.51 0.90
C ILE A 23 -0.24 8.38 0.83
N CYS A 24 -0.24 9.36 -0.08
CA CYS A 24 -1.39 10.21 -0.28
C CYS A 24 -2.50 9.46 -1.02
N LEU A 25 -3.70 10.05 -1.03
CA LEU A 25 -4.85 9.42 -1.67
C LEU A 25 -4.65 9.20 -3.17
N LYS A 26 -3.93 10.08 -3.83
CA LYS A 26 -3.63 9.92 -5.26
C LYS A 26 -2.78 8.69 -5.53
N CYS A 27 -1.76 8.47 -4.70
CA CYS A 27 -0.93 7.27 -4.82
C CYS A 27 -1.74 6.02 -4.50
N LYS A 28 -2.64 6.12 -3.51
CA LYS A 28 -3.52 5.01 -3.16
C LYS A 28 -4.44 4.64 -4.32
N GLU A 29 -4.97 5.62 -5.03
CA GLU A 29 -5.80 5.35 -6.21
C GLU A 29 -5.02 4.64 -7.30
N LYS A 30 -3.76 5.01 -7.51
CA LYS A 30 -2.90 4.32 -8.47
C LYS A 30 -2.71 2.86 -8.07
N GLU A 31 -2.56 2.59 -6.78
CA GLU A 31 -2.48 1.21 -6.30
C GLU A 31 -3.76 0.43 -6.57
N LYS A 32 -4.91 1.06 -6.32
CA LYS A 32 -6.21 0.41 -6.53
C LYS A 32 -6.45 0.02 -7.98
N LYS A 33 -5.87 0.77 -8.92
CA LYS A 33 -5.99 0.48 -10.34
C LYS A 33 -4.98 -0.53 -10.84
N HIS A 34 -4.01 -0.90 -10.00
CA HIS A 34 -2.99 -1.86 -10.39
C HIS A 34 -3.56 -3.28 -10.37
N GLU A 35 -3.17 -4.09 -11.35
CA GLU A 35 -3.70 -5.44 -11.50
C GLU A 35 -3.37 -6.36 -10.34
N THR A 36 -2.27 -6.11 -9.62
CA THR A 36 -1.87 -6.92 -8.46
C THR A 36 -2.47 -6.44 -7.15
N TYR A 37 -3.27 -5.38 -7.15
CA TYR A 37 -3.86 -4.82 -5.93
C TYR A 37 -4.74 -5.84 -5.21
N GLU A 38 -5.60 -6.52 -5.94
CA GLU A 38 -6.49 -7.53 -5.34
C GLU A 38 -5.71 -8.71 -4.75
N PHE A 39 -4.64 -9.10 -5.43
CA PHE A 39 -3.75 -10.14 -4.93
C PHE A 39 -3.11 -9.71 -3.60
N ALA A 40 -2.62 -8.46 -3.54
CA ALA A 40 -2.03 -7.93 -2.33
C ALA A 40 -3.03 -7.90 -1.17
N ARG A 41 -4.28 -7.49 -1.44
CA ARG A 41 -5.35 -7.48 -0.44
C ARG A 41 -5.62 -8.87 0.09
N ARG A 42 -5.67 -9.85 -0.80
CA ARG A 42 -5.96 -11.23 -0.42
C ARG A 42 -4.85 -11.80 0.47
N VAL A 43 -3.60 -11.56 0.09
CA VAL A 43 -2.46 -12.02 0.88
C VAL A 43 -2.47 -11.38 2.26
N GLU A 44 -2.72 -10.06 2.34
CA GLU A 44 -2.79 -9.36 3.61
C GLU A 44 -3.90 -9.94 4.51
N SER A 45 -5.07 -10.18 3.93
CA SER A 45 -6.20 -10.75 4.65
C SER A 45 -5.84 -12.12 5.23
N ASP A 46 -5.18 -12.96 4.43
CA ASP A 46 -4.75 -14.28 4.87
C ASP A 46 -3.74 -14.20 5.99
N GLN A 47 -2.79 -13.26 5.92
CA GLN A 47 -1.79 -13.08 6.96
C GLN A 47 -2.43 -12.63 8.27
N VAL A 48 -3.36 -11.70 8.21
CA VAL A 48 -4.07 -11.23 9.40
C VAL A 48 -4.86 -12.36 10.03
N ARG A 49 -5.54 -13.18 9.24
CA ARG A 49 -6.31 -14.33 9.73
C ARG A 49 -5.42 -15.35 10.42
N SER A 50 -4.18 -15.51 9.96
CA SER A 50 -3.23 -16.45 10.58
C SER A 50 -2.52 -15.84 11.79
N GLY A 51 -2.84 -14.60 12.16
CA GLY A 51 -2.29 -13.93 13.33
C GLY A 51 -1.07 -13.05 13.07
N ASN A 52 -0.69 -12.88 11.81
CA ASN A 52 0.47 -12.04 11.46
C ASN A 52 0.02 -10.60 11.24
N TYR A 53 -0.09 -9.84 12.32
CA TYR A 53 -0.53 -8.45 12.28
C TYR A 53 0.57 -7.48 11.87
N ASN A 54 1.82 -7.94 11.78
CA ASN A 54 2.97 -7.12 11.39
C ASN A 54 3.38 -7.37 9.94
N TYR A 55 2.45 -7.83 9.11
CA TYR A 55 2.73 -8.13 7.71
C TYR A 55 3.14 -6.87 6.94
N GLU A 56 4.30 -6.95 6.28
CA GLU A 56 4.92 -5.80 5.62
C GLU A 56 4.48 -5.61 4.16
N GLY A 57 3.65 -6.48 3.64
CA GLY A 57 3.18 -6.42 2.27
C GLY A 57 3.98 -7.31 1.33
N ILE A 58 3.51 -7.42 0.09
CA ILE A 58 4.16 -8.26 -0.93
C ILE A 58 5.31 -7.56 -1.64
N GLY A 59 5.53 -6.28 -1.34
CA GLY A 59 6.53 -5.48 -2.02
C GLY A 59 5.92 -4.59 -3.10
N LEU A 60 6.54 -3.44 -3.35
CA LEU A 60 6.03 -2.47 -4.31
C LEU A 60 6.38 -2.90 -5.74
N PRO A 61 5.37 -2.97 -6.65
CA PRO A 61 5.66 -3.25 -8.06
C PRO A 61 6.54 -2.15 -8.67
N ASP A 62 7.37 -2.52 -9.64
CA ASP A 62 8.32 -1.59 -10.25
C ASP A 62 7.62 -0.40 -10.92
N ASP A 63 6.46 -0.62 -11.51
CA ASP A 63 5.70 0.44 -12.18
C ASP A 63 5.02 1.41 -11.23
N LEU A 64 5.06 1.14 -9.93
CA LEU A 64 4.54 2.05 -8.91
C LEU A 64 5.64 2.75 -8.11
N LYS A 65 6.89 2.45 -8.42
CA LYS A 65 8.02 3.09 -7.74
C LYS A 65 8.28 4.50 -8.25
#